data_e401b50d35853d356532ece0bc57c5f0
#
_entry.id   e401b50d35853d356532ece0bc57c5f0
#
_cell.length_a   1.000
_cell.length_b   1.000
_cell.length_c   1.000
_cell.angle_alpha   90.00
_cell.angle_beta   90.00
_cell.angle_gamma   90.00
#
_symmetry.space_group_name_H-M   'P 1'
#
loop_
_entity.id
_entity.type
_entity.pdbx_description
1 polymer ?
#
loop_
_entity_poly.entity_id
_entity_poly.type
_entity_poly.pdbx_seq_one_letter_code
_entity_poly.pdbx_strand_id
1 'polypeptide(L)'
;MPISGSATFTTAAAGVGRITLYGHFRTRADLVDAVLVRTVQQCDAILDATDTSGDPPEALARLVASSRPLVHQFRNILLAAQRELPAERIRGVHDRILRRVQSLIEQGQRAGAFRRDMPRQWLITTAYSLMHAAAEDTAAGRLEAGDAAGLITATLLAAFSPHEGG
;
A
#
# COMPACT_ATOMS: atom_id res chain seq x y z
N MET A 1 -29.59 9.06 19.42
CA MET A 1 -28.81 8.03 20.11
C MET A 1 -27.36 8.17 19.69
N PRO A 2 -26.43 8.60 20.54
CA PRO A 2 -25.03 8.77 20.16
C PRO A 2 -24.32 7.41 20.16
N ILE A 3 -23.67 7.09 19.06
CA ILE A 3 -22.86 5.90 18.88
C ILE A 3 -21.51 6.09 19.58
N SER A 4 -21.44 5.66 20.83
CA SER A 4 -20.27 5.78 21.72
C SER A 4 -19.31 4.58 21.65
N GLY A 5 -19.29 3.82 20.54
CA GLY A 5 -18.60 2.52 20.49
C GLY A 5 -17.16 2.49 19.95
N SER A 6 -16.73 3.50 19.18
CA SER A 6 -15.49 3.38 18.38
C SER A 6 -14.18 3.72 19.14
N ALA A 7 -14.25 4.56 20.16
CA ALA A 7 -13.04 5.00 20.88
C ALA A 7 -12.56 3.99 21.94
N THR A 8 -13.45 3.13 22.42
CA THR A 8 -13.14 2.17 23.49
C THR A 8 -12.30 0.98 22.97
N PHE A 9 -12.51 0.59 21.72
CA PHE A 9 -11.77 -0.56 21.11
C PHE A 9 -10.30 -0.24 20.84
N THR A 10 -9.98 1.00 20.47
CA THR A 10 -8.59 1.39 20.15
C THR A 10 -7.70 1.45 21.39
N THR A 11 -8.23 1.89 22.53
CA THR A 11 -7.51 1.97 23.81
C THR A 11 -7.28 0.61 24.45
N ALA A 12 -8.25 -0.30 24.36
CA ALA A 12 -8.13 -1.65 24.90
C ALA A 12 -7.10 -2.49 24.15
N ALA A 13 -7.00 -2.36 22.82
CA ALA A 13 -6.05 -3.08 22.00
C ALA A 13 -4.59 -2.64 22.20
N ALA A 14 -4.37 -1.38 22.62
CA ALA A 14 -3.03 -0.82 22.85
C ALA A 14 -2.55 -0.94 24.30
N GLY A 15 -3.37 -1.40 25.24
CA GLY A 15 -3.02 -1.47 26.67
C GLY A 15 -2.74 -0.11 27.34
N VAL A 16 -3.11 0.99 26.66
CA VAL A 16 -2.85 2.37 27.11
C VAL A 16 -4.15 3.00 27.62
N GLY A 17 -4.12 3.55 28.81
CA GLY A 17 -5.28 4.25 29.39
C GLY A 17 -5.71 5.46 28.54
N ARG A 18 -7.02 5.70 28.46
CA ARG A 18 -7.61 6.82 27.70
C ARG A 18 -6.99 8.17 28.06
N ILE A 19 -6.70 8.38 29.34
CA ILE A 19 -6.08 9.62 29.88
C ILE A 19 -4.65 9.78 29.33
N THR A 20 -3.88 8.71 29.20
CA THR A 20 -2.51 8.75 28.69
C THR A 20 -2.52 9.07 27.19
N LEU A 21 -3.48 8.55 26.44
CA LEU A 21 -3.60 8.80 25.01
C LEU A 21 -3.91 10.27 24.71
N TYR A 22 -4.87 10.88 25.44
CA TYR A 22 -5.23 12.29 25.31
C TYR A 22 -4.18 13.25 25.91
N GLY A 23 -3.25 12.75 26.72
CA GLY A 23 -2.08 13.51 27.18
C GLY A 23 -1.05 13.74 26.06
N HIS A 24 -1.00 12.85 25.07
CA HIS A 24 -0.05 12.91 23.94
C HIS A 24 -0.67 13.48 22.66
N PHE A 25 -1.98 13.33 22.45
CA PHE A 25 -2.67 13.77 21.24
C PHE A 25 -3.86 14.65 21.60
N ARG A 26 -3.85 15.88 21.10
CA ARG A 26 -4.90 16.88 21.40
C ARG A 26 -6.23 16.51 20.77
N THR A 27 -6.18 15.88 19.59
CA THR A 27 -7.37 15.53 18.83
C THR A 27 -7.26 14.10 18.31
N ARG A 28 -8.38 13.55 17.86
CA ARG A 28 -8.40 12.25 17.16
C ARG A 28 -7.65 12.32 15.82
N ALA A 29 -7.73 13.46 15.14
CA ALA A 29 -6.98 13.70 13.90
C ALA A 29 -5.47 13.63 14.14
N ASP A 30 -4.95 14.23 15.24
CA ASP A 30 -3.53 14.16 15.59
C ASP A 30 -3.08 12.72 15.82
N LEU A 31 -3.89 11.92 16.51
CA LEU A 31 -3.60 10.49 16.72
C LEU A 31 -3.57 9.72 15.42
N VAL A 32 -4.59 9.93 14.56
CA VAL A 32 -4.68 9.24 13.26
C VAL A 32 -3.51 9.64 12.36
N ASP A 33 -3.12 10.92 12.33
CA ASP A 33 -1.96 11.39 11.56
C ASP A 33 -0.65 10.77 12.05
N ALA A 34 -0.44 10.72 13.35
CA ALA A 34 0.75 10.10 13.94
C ALA A 34 0.85 8.61 13.62
N VAL A 35 -0.26 7.87 13.68
CA VAL A 35 -0.32 6.45 13.32
C VAL A 35 -0.08 6.28 11.83
N LEU A 36 -0.66 7.14 10.98
CA LEU A 36 -0.45 7.14 9.54
C LEU A 36 1.04 7.34 9.20
N VAL A 37 1.67 8.36 9.77
CA VAL A 37 3.10 8.65 9.58
C VAL A 37 3.97 7.46 9.99
N ARG A 38 3.70 6.87 11.15
CA ARG A 38 4.44 5.70 11.62
C ARG A 38 4.27 4.50 10.70
N THR A 39 3.05 4.24 10.24
CA THR A 39 2.78 3.14 9.30
C THR A 39 3.54 3.35 8.00
N VAL A 40 3.55 4.57 7.46
CA VAL A 40 4.30 4.92 6.25
C VAL A 40 5.81 4.73 6.44
N GLN A 41 6.37 5.16 7.57
CA GLN A 41 7.78 4.95 7.87
C GLN A 41 8.15 3.46 7.92
N GLN A 42 7.28 2.62 8.48
CA GLN A 42 7.47 1.17 8.49
C GLN A 42 7.38 0.59 7.07
N CYS A 43 6.42 1.04 6.26
CA CYS A 43 6.33 0.66 4.85
C CYS A 43 7.59 1.07 4.08
N ASP A 44 8.05 2.31 4.25
CA ASP A 44 9.26 2.80 3.62
C ASP A 44 10.48 1.94 3.97
N ALA A 45 10.67 1.63 5.26
CA ALA A 45 11.81 0.82 5.70
C ALA A 45 11.82 -0.60 5.07
N ILE A 46 10.65 -1.24 4.97
CA ILE A 46 10.53 -2.56 4.35
C ILE A 46 10.78 -2.49 2.84
N LEU A 47 10.21 -1.48 2.18
CA LEU A 47 10.39 -1.30 0.74
C LEU A 47 11.81 -0.86 0.38
N ASP A 48 12.47 -0.07 1.23
CA ASP A 48 13.87 0.34 1.05
C ASP A 48 14.84 -0.85 1.22
N ALA A 49 14.48 -1.81 2.07
CA ALA A 49 15.24 -3.05 2.24
C ALA A 49 15.01 -4.05 1.08
N THR A 50 14.00 -3.82 0.23
CA THR A 50 13.71 -4.69 -0.90
C THR A 50 14.66 -4.37 -2.05
N ASP A 51 15.46 -5.36 -2.46
CA ASP A 51 16.32 -5.22 -3.62
C ASP A 51 15.47 -5.16 -4.90
N THR A 52 15.48 -4.01 -5.56
CA THR A 52 14.82 -3.76 -6.84
C THR A 52 15.81 -3.66 -8.00
N SER A 53 17.08 -4.05 -7.80
CA SER A 53 18.08 -4.14 -8.86
C SER A 53 17.90 -5.39 -9.74
N GLY A 54 18.59 -5.42 -10.87
CA GLY A 54 18.59 -6.55 -11.78
C GLY A 54 17.42 -6.55 -12.76
N ASP A 55 16.89 -7.73 -13.04
CA ASP A 55 15.79 -7.92 -14.00
C ASP A 55 14.49 -7.29 -13.51
N PRO A 56 13.87 -6.37 -14.29
CA PRO A 56 12.67 -5.64 -13.82
C PRO A 56 11.46 -6.53 -13.48
N PRO A 57 11.12 -7.59 -14.24
CA PRO A 57 10.14 -8.60 -13.85
C PRO A 57 10.39 -9.22 -12.47
N GLU A 58 11.61 -9.65 -12.19
CA GLU A 58 11.98 -10.23 -10.90
C GLU A 58 11.93 -9.18 -9.77
N ALA A 59 12.40 -7.97 -10.05
CA ALA A 59 12.32 -6.85 -9.11
C ALA A 59 10.86 -6.52 -8.77
N LEU A 60 9.95 -6.56 -9.75
CA LEU A 60 8.51 -6.39 -9.52
C LEU A 60 7.95 -7.49 -8.61
N ALA A 61 8.33 -8.75 -8.84
CA ALA A 61 7.91 -9.87 -8.01
C ALA A 61 8.36 -9.70 -6.55
N ARG A 62 9.62 -9.29 -6.33
CA ARG A 62 10.14 -9.00 -4.98
C ARG A 62 9.40 -7.85 -4.31
N LEU A 63 9.12 -6.79 -5.06
CA LEU A 63 8.40 -5.62 -4.53
C LEU A 63 6.96 -5.98 -4.14
N VAL A 64 6.25 -6.76 -4.95
CA VAL A 64 4.90 -7.27 -4.65
C VAL A 64 4.92 -8.12 -3.38
N ALA A 65 5.85 -9.07 -3.28
CA ALA A 65 5.97 -9.94 -2.12
C ALA A 65 6.21 -9.15 -0.82
N SER A 66 7.11 -8.16 -0.85
CA SER A 66 7.42 -7.29 0.29
C SER A 66 6.27 -6.36 0.67
N SER A 67 5.45 -5.95 -0.31
CA SER A 67 4.33 -5.02 -0.10
C SER A 67 3.11 -5.69 0.52
N ARG A 68 2.96 -7.01 0.40
CA ARG A 68 1.75 -7.73 0.84
C ARG A 68 1.32 -7.45 2.30
N PRO A 69 2.20 -7.57 3.32
CA PRO A 69 1.81 -7.27 4.70
C PRO A 69 1.47 -5.80 4.90
N LEU A 70 2.08 -4.92 4.11
CA LEU A 70 1.93 -3.48 4.21
C LEU A 70 0.56 -3.01 3.73
N VAL A 71 0.07 -3.56 2.62
CA VAL A 71 -1.23 -3.18 2.05
C VAL A 71 -2.35 -3.45 3.05
N HIS A 72 -2.30 -4.57 3.77
CA HIS A 72 -3.30 -4.89 4.79
C HIS A 72 -3.27 -3.92 5.98
N GLN A 73 -2.07 -3.62 6.50
CA GLN A 73 -1.90 -2.64 7.59
C GLN A 73 -2.32 -1.23 7.17
N PHE A 74 -1.90 -0.82 5.97
CA PHE A 74 -2.17 0.50 5.44
C PHE A 74 -3.65 0.76 5.18
N ARG A 75 -4.39 -0.27 4.73
CA ARG A 75 -5.83 -0.17 4.48
C ARG A 75 -6.61 0.32 5.71
N ASN A 76 -6.34 -0.27 6.87
CA ASN A 76 -7.09 0.07 8.09
C ASN A 76 -6.83 1.50 8.55
N ILE A 77 -5.57 1.94 8.50
CA ILE A 77 -5.24 3.32 8.85
C ILE A 77 -5.72 4.31 7.79
N LEU A 78 -5.73 3.93 6.51
CA LEU A 78 -6.22 4.76 5.43
C LEU A 78 -7.73 5.06 5.58
N LEU A 79 -8.55 4.08 5.94
CA LEU A 79 -9.97 4.27 6.21
C LEU A 79 -10.23 5.24 7.37
N ALA A 80 -9.40 5.17 8.42
CA ALA A 80 -9.46 6.12 9.51
C ALA A 80 -9.00 7.52 9.08
N ALA A 81 -7.91 7.60 8.32
CA ALA A 81 -7.35 8.84 7.81
C ALA A 81 -8.33 9.59 6.87
N GLN A 82 -9.03 8.88 6.00
CA GLN A 82 -10.04 9.48 5.11
C GLN A 82 -11.19 10.18 5.84
N ARG A 83 -11.45 9.80 7.08
CA ARG A 83 -12.50 10.42 7.92
C ARG A 83 -12.01 11.61 8.74
N GLU A 84 -10.72 11.67 9.04
CA GLU A 84 -10.15 12.57 10.03
C GLU A 84 -9.17 13.58 9.43
N LEU A 85 -8.59 13.30 8.26
CA LEU A 85 -7.50 14.08 7.66
C LEU A 85 -7.89 14.67 6.30
N PRO A 86 -7.31 15.82 5.93
CA PRO A 86 -7.47 16.39 4.59
C PRO A 86 -6.96 15.43 3.49
N ALA A 87 -7.65 15.39 2.36
CA ALA A 87 -7.30 14.54 1.24
C ALA A 87 -5.87 14.76 0.71
N GLU A 88 -5.36 15.99 0.80
CA GLU A 88 -3.98 16.34 0.41
C GLU A 88 -2.93 15.64 1.27
N ARG A 89 -3.20 15.53 2.57
CA ARG A 89 -2.32 14.82 3.50
C ARG A 89 -2.21 13.34 3.12
N ILE A 90 -3.32 12.73 2.77
CA ILE A 90 -3.40 11.32 2.36
C ILE A 90 -2.69 11.12 1.03
N ARG A 91 -2.90 12.01 0.04
CA ARG A 91 -2.22 11.94 -1.26
C ARG A 91 -0.70 11.99 -1.12
N GLY A 92 -0.17 12.95 -0.35
CA GLY A 92 1.28 13.07 -0.15
C GLY A 92 1.94 11.81 0.41
N VAL A 93 1.23 11.08 1.25
CA VAL A 93 1.67 9.78 1.78
C VAL A 93 1.65 8.69 0.70
N HIS A 94 0.60 8.61 -0.09
CA HIS A 94 0.46 7.66 -1.20
C HIS A 94 1.53 7.85 -2.26
N ASP A 95 1.76 9.10 -2.67
CA ASP A 95 2.75 9.44 -3.70
C ASP A 95 4.15 8.98 -3.30
N ARG A 96 4.45 9.00 -2.02
CA ARG A 96 5.74 8.54 -1.50
C ARG A 96 5.95 7.03 -1.71
N ILE A 97 4.93 6.23 -1.41
CA ILE A 97 4.97 4.77 -1.61
C ILE A 97 5.00 4.43 -3.11
N LEU A 98 4.17 5.12 -3.91
CA LEU A 98 4.05 4.85 -5.33
C LEU A 98 5.31 5.20 -6.13
N ARG A 99 6.17 6.12 -5.66
CA ARG A 99 7.42 6.46 -6.35
C ARG A 99 8.33 5.26 -6.61
N ARG A 100 8.34 4.25 -5.74
CA ARG A 100 9.14 3.03 -5.96
C ARG A 100 8.61 2.19 -7.10
N VAL A 101 7.29 1.99 -7.12
CA VAL A 101 6.60 1.30 -8.23
C VAL A 101 6.83 2.06 -9.54
N GLN A 102 6.70 3.38 -9.51
CA GLN A 102 6.96 4.24 -10.66
C GLN A 102 8.38 4.07 -11.18
N SER A 103 9.40 4.16 -10.31
CA SER A 103 10.80 4.01 -10.68
C SER A 103 11.07 2.66 -11.33
N LEU A 104 10.51 1.59 -10.77
CA LEU A 104 10.68 0.24 -11.31
C LEU A 104 10.00 0.09 -12.69
N ILE A 105 8.80 0.61 -12.86
CA ILE A 105 8.10 0.60 -14.16
C ILE A 105 8.90 1.39 -15.19
N GLU A 106 9.46 2.56 -14.82
CA GLU A 106 10.33 3.36 -15.69
C GLU A 106 11.58 2.59 -16.14
N GLN A 107 12.21 1.90 -15.22
CA GLN A 107 13.38 1.05 -15.52
C GLN A 107 13.01 -0.09 -16.46
N GLY A 108 11.90 -0.79 -16.18
CA GLY A 108 11.41 -1.88 -17.01
C GLY A 108 11.04 -1.43 -18.42
N GLN A 109 10.40 -0.28 -18.57
CA GLN A 109 10.11 0.30 -19.89
C GLN A 109 11.37 0.71 -20.63
N ARG A 110 12.36 1.29 -19.96
CA ARG A 110 13.66 1.63 -20.58
C ARG A 110 14.43 0.41 -21.04
N ALA A 111 14.42 -0.65 -20.23
CA ALA A 111 15.06 -1.91 -20.55
C ALA A 111 14.31 -2.75 -21.62
N GLY A 112 13.07 -2.36 -21.99
CA GLY A 112 12.22 -3.14 -22.89
C GLY A 112 11.56 -4.34 -22.24
N ALA A 113 11.70 -4.52 -20.93
CA ALA A 113 11.07 -5.59 -20.18
C ALA A 113 9.58 -5.36 -19.92
N PHE A 114 9.15 -4.08 -19.92
CA PHE A 114 7.76 -3.71 -19.80
C PHE A 114 7.28 -2.94 -21.03
N ARG A 115 6.01 -3.12 -21.36
CA ARG A 115 5.35 -2.51 -22.51
C ARG A 115 5.40 -0.98 -22.47
N ARG A 116 5.53 -0.37 -23.65
CA ARG A 116 5.63 1.10 -23.83
C ARG A 116 4.42 1.69 -24.54
N ASP A 117 3.54 0.86 -25.06
CA ASP A 117 2.32 1.25 -25.77
C ASP A 117 1.22 1.78 -24.84
N MET A 118 1.39 1.55 -23.51
CA MET A 118 0.51 2.11 -22.49
C MET A 118 1.19 3.24 -21.70
N PRO A 119 0.45 4.28 -21.30
CA PRO A 119 0.98 5.31 -20.42
C PRO A 119 1.49 4.70 -19.11
N ARG A 120 2.66 5.12 -18.67
CA ARG A 120 3.27 4.68 -17.39
C ARG A 120 2.29 4.80 -16.22
N GLN A 121 1.57 5.92 -16.13
CA GLN A 121 0.60 6.15 -15.07
C GLN A 121 -0.48 5.07 -15.04
N TRP A 122 -0.86 4.53 -16.19
CA TRP A 122 -1.83 3.43 -16.26
C TRP A 122 -1.29 2.14 -15.66
N LEU A 123 -0.02 1.81 -15.92
CA LEU A 123 0.64 0.64 -15.31
C LEU A 123 0.75 0.79 -13.79
N ILE A 124 1.07 1.99 -13.30
CA ILE A 124 1.09 2.29 -11.86
C ILE A 124 -0.31 2.09 -11.25
N THR A 125 -1.33 2.65 -11.89
CA THR A 125 -2.73 2.52 -11.45
C THR A 125 -3.15 1.06 -11.43
N THR A 126 -2.77 0.27 -12.44
CA THR A 126 -3.08 -1.17 -12.52
C THR A 126 -2.44 -1.92 -11.35
N ALA A 127 -1.15 -1.71 -11.09
CA ALA A 127 -0.45 -2.34 -9.97
C ALA A 127 -1.11 -1.99 -8.62
N TYR A 128 -1.37 -0.71 -8.40
CA TYR A 128 -2.02 -0.21 -7.19
C TYR A 128 -3.41 -0.84 -6.99
N SER A 129 -4.27 -0.77 -8.01
CA SER A 129 -5.64 -1.26 -7.93
C SER A 129 -5.69 -2.77 -7.68
N LEU A 130 -4.83 -3.54 -8.35
CA LEU A 130 -4.77 -4.98 -8.17
C LEU A 130 -4.31 -5.36 -6.76
N MET A 131 -3.30 -4.68 -6.21
CA MET A 131 -2.83 -4.93 -4.86
C MET A 131 -3.92 -4.63 -3.81
N HIS A 132 -4.67 -3.55 -3.98
CA HIS A 132 -5.75 -3.20 -3.08
C HIS A 132 -6.94 -4.17 -3.20
N ALA A 133 -7.33 -4.54 -4.41
CA ALA A 133 -8.38 -5.54 -4.63
C ALA A 133 -8.02 -6.89 -4.01
N ALA A 134 -6.79 -7.36 -4.20
CA ALA A 134 -6.32 -8.60 -3.59
C ALA A 134 -6.31 -8.54 -2.05
N ALA A 135 -5.98 -7.39 -1.46
CA ALA A 135 -6.04 -7.20 -0.01
C ALA A 135 -7.49 -7.23 0.51
N GLU A 136 -8.44 -6.66 -0.24
CA GLU A 136 -9.87 -6.73 0.08
C GLU A 136 -10.41 -8.15 0.00
N ASP A 137 -10.04 -8.88 -1.04
CA ASP A 137 -10.46 -10.27 -1.25
C ASP A 137 -9.88 -11.19 -0.17
N THR A 138 -8.62 -10.97 0.22
CA THR A 138 -7.99 -11.70 1.33
C THR A 138 -8.70 -11.40 2.65
N ALA A 139 -9.01 -10.14 2.93
CA ALA A 139 -9.72 -9.75 4.15
C ALA A 139 -11.15 -10.30 4.21
N ALA A 140 -11.78 -10.50 3.06
CA ALA A 140 -13.12 -11.08 2.93
C ALA A 140 -13.13 -12.62 2.83
N GLY A 141 -11.95 -13.26 2.89
CA GLY A 141 -11.81 -14.72 2.76
C GLY A 141 -12.10 -15.27 1.36
N ARG A 142 -12.11 -14.42 0.34
CA ARG A 142 -12.27 -14.82 -1.07
C ARG A 142 -10.96 -15.21 -1.75
N LEU A 143 -9.84 -14.80 -1.16
CA LEU A 143 -8.49 -15.09 -1.62
C LEU A 143 -7.65 -15.58 -0.45
N GLU A 144 -6.98 -16.71 -0.61
CA GLU A 144 -6.02 -17.19 0.38
C GLU A 144 -4.80 -16.26 0.46
N ALA A 145 -4.44 -15.88 1.69
CA ALA A 145 -3.34 -14.95 1.92
C ALA A 145 -2.00 -15.46 1.37
N GLY A 146 -1.79 -16.78 1.35
CA GLY A 146 -0.59 -17.42 0.79
C GLY A 146 -0.45 -17.22 -0.71
N ASP A 147 -1.56 -17.20 -1.44
CA ASP A 147 -1.58 -17.18 -2.90
C ASP A 147 -1.55 -15.76 -3.48
N ALA A 148 -1.96 -14.78 -2.69
CA ALA A 148 -2.16 -13.40 -3.15
C ALA A 148 -0.94 -12.81 -3.87
N ALA A 149 0.27 -12.96 -3.32
CA ALA A 149 1.48 -12.40 -3.95
C ALA A 149 1.78 -13.04 -5.30
N GLY A 150 1.63 -14.36 -5.41
CA GLY A 150 1.83 -15.09 -6.67
C GLY A 150 0.84 -14.66 -7.75
N LEU A 151 -0.44 -14.57 -7.41
CA LEU A 151 -1.50 -14.15 -8.33
C LEU A 151 -1.33 -12.71 -8.78
N ILE A 152 -1.02 -11.79 -7.86
CA ILE A 152 -0.74 -10.38 -8.19
C ILE A 152 0.44 -10.32 -9.17
N THR A 153 1.55 -10.98 -8.83
CA THR A 153 2.76 -10.97 -9.66
C THR A 153 2.49 -11.52 -11.05
N ALA A 154 1.87 -12.68 -11.16
CA ALA A 154 1.55 -13.30 -12.45
C ALA A 154 0.66 -12.40 -13.31
N THR A 155 -0.36 -11.78 -12.70
CA THR A 155 -1.29 -10.86 -13.38
C THR A 155 -0.57 -9.60 -13.86
N LEU A 156 0.26 -8.98 -13.01
CA LEU A 156 1.01 -7.77 -13.38
C LEU A 156 2.04 -8.06 -14.46
N LEU A 157 2.78 -9.16 -14.37
CA LEU A 157 3.75 -9.54 -15.41
C LEU A 157 3.06 -9.78 -16.75
N ALA A 158 1.94 -10.47 -16.77
CA ALA A 158 1.16 -10.66 -18.00
C ALA A 158 0.66 -9.33 -18.58
N ALA A 159 0.16 -8.42 -17.72
CA ALA A 159 -0.33 -7.11 -18.15
C ALA A 159 0.79 -6.16 -18.61
N PHE A 160 2.00 -6.31 -18.05
CA PHE A 160 3.13 -5.41 -18.30
C PHE A 160 4.08 -5.94 -19.38
N SER A 161 3.94 -7.21 -19.79
CA SER A 161 4.75 -7.79 -20.87
C SER A 161 4.68 -6.94 -22.14
N PRO A 162 5.80 -6.77 -22.84
CA PRO A 162 5.80 -6.15 -24.15
C PRO A 162 4.78 -6.82 -25.06
N HIS A 163 4.03 -6.03 -25.83
CA HIS A 163 3.18 -6.58 -26.87
C HIS A 163 4.13 -7.06 -28.00
N GLU A 164 4.13 -8.33 -28.29
CA GLU A 164 4.78 -8.81 -29.51
C GLU A 164 3.95 -8.23 -30.66
N GLY A 165 4.45 -7.12 -31.21
CA GLY A 165 3.84 -6.47 -32.36
C GLY A 165 3.89 -7.42 -33.54
N GLY A 166 2.73 -7.70 -34.13
CA GLY A 166 2.63 -8.33 -35.43
C GLY A 166 3.19 -7.44 -36.51
#